data_8b1c45be78d20dad5a51f6012e7c86dd
#
_entry.id   8b1c45be78d20dad5a51f6012e7c86dd
#
_cell.length_a   1.000
_cell.length_b   1.000
_cell.length_c   1.000
_cell.angle_alpha   90.00
_cell.angle_beta   90.00
_cell.angle_gamma   90.00
#
_symmetry.space_group_name_H-M   'P 1'
#
loop_
_entity.id
_entity.type
_entity.pdbx_description
1 polymer ?
#
loop_
_entity_poly.entity_id
_entity_poly.type
_entity_poly.pdbx_seq_one_letter_code
_entity_poly.pdbx_strand_id
1 'polypeptide(L)'
;MTVAREADYLQTLQQLLPPGPAFDLEQQPDWAQLLAALAPELARVDADAEALLLEFNPATATVLLPDWEAYLGLPDACTVSGSQTLEERRQTVIDKLTASGAPQLSYYRRLATRLGLTIEIEEYRPARVGVAATGDFLYGDGWPWSWVASAPLAAYGTAKAASLDCRLQLEAPEYTDVVIGYGHAQVKAITAQVDELF
;
A
#
# COMPACT_ATOMS: atom_id res chain seq x y z
N MET A 1 9.94 9.38 -28.39
CA MET A 1 11.24 9.20 -27.71
C MET A 1 12.09 8.09 -28.32
N THR A 2 11.53 7.01 -28.83
CA THR A 2 12.27 5.87 -29.43
C THR A 2 13.15 6.25 -30.63
N VAL A 3 12.63 7.04 -31.59
CA VAL A 3 13.37 7.41 -32.82
C VAL A 3 14.64 8.23 -32.56
N ALA A 4 14.63 9.09 -31.53
CA ALA A 4 15.83 9.85 -31.16
C ALA A 4 16.91 8.93 -30.59
N ARG A 5 16.56 7.94 -29.80
CA ARG A 5 17.50 6.96 -29.26
C ARG A 5 18.09 6.05 -30.33
N GLU A 6 17.29 5.61 -31.29
CA GLU A 6 17.79 4.82 -32.44
C GLU A 6 18.86 5.57 -33.19
N ALA A 7 18.67 6.88 -33.45
CA ALA A 7 19.65 7.71 -34.11
C ALA A 7 20.95 7.87 -33.29
N ASP A 8 20.81 8.02 -31.96
CA ASP A 8 21.96 8.14 -31.04
C ASP A 8 22.77 6.83 -31.00
N TYR A 9 22.08 5.67 -30.94
CA TYR A 9 22.75 4.37 -31.00
C TYR A 9 23.42 4.13 -32.35
N LEU A 10 22.76 4.48 -33.46
CA LEU A 10 23.35 4.39 -34.78
C LEU A 10 24.63 5.23 -34.88
N GLN A 11 24.57 6.47 -34.42
CA GLN A 11 25.75 7.34 -34.38
C GLN A 11 26.89 6.76 -33.53
N THR A 12 26.54 6.23 -32.36
CA THR A 12 27.53 5.59 -31.47
C THR A 12 28.16 4.38 -32.12
N LEU A 13 27.38 3.50 -32.76
CA LEU A 13 27.91 2.34 -33.49
C LEU A 13 28.83 2.73 -34.63
N GLN A 14 28.48 3.79 -35.36
CA GLN A 14 29.34 4.32 -36.42
C GLN A 14 30.69 4.85 -35.90
N GLN A 15 30.68 5.50 -34.74
CA GLN A 15 31.90 6.02 -34.09
C GLN A 15 32.80 4.91 -33.53
N LEU A 16 32.27 3.72 -33.28
CA LEU A 16 33.04 2.57 -32.82
C LEU A 16 33.77 1.84 -33.94
N LEU A 17 33.47 2.14 -35.21
CA LEU A 17 34.17 1.54 -36.33
C LEU A 17 35.63 2.02 -36.39
N PRO A 18 36.59 1.12 -36.70
CA PRO A 18 37.96 1.52 -36.90
C PRO A 18 38.10 2.48 -38.09
N PRO A 19 39.06 3.40 -38.06
CA PRO A 19 39.31 4.26 -39.20
C PRO A 19 39.91 3.47 -40.37
N GLY A 20 39.48 3.76 -41.60
CA GLY A 20 40.03 3.18 -42.81
C GLY A 20 38.99 2.88 -43.88
N PRO A 21 39.39 2.71 -45.13
CA PRO A 21 38.49 2.54 -46.29
C PRO A 21 37.65 1.24 -46.22
N ALA A 22 38.07 0.26 -45.45
CA ALA A 22 37.31 -0.99 -45.24
C ALA A 22 36.05 -0.78 -44.39
N PHE A 23 35.98 0.30 -43.61
CA PHE A 23 34.85 0.65 -42.73
C PHE A 23 34.17 1.97 -43.11
N ASP A 24 34.51 2.50 -44.29
CA ASP A 24 33.89 3.70 -44.84
C ASP A 24 32.45 3.39 -45.27
N LEU A 25 31.50 4.00 -44.59
CA LEU A 25 30.07 3.72 -44.79
C LEU A 25 29.52 4.18 -46.14
N GLU A 26 30.22 5.11 -46.81
CA GLU A 26 29.88 5.54 -48.17
C GLU A 26 30.34 4.51 -49.21
N GLN A 27 31.50 3.87 -48.97
CA GLN A 27 32.09 2.88 -49.86
C GLN A 27 31.62 1.45 -49.57
N GLN A 28 31.17 1.21 -48.33
CA GLN A 28 30.77 -0.10 -47.84
C GLN A 28 29.32 -0.07 -47.30
N PRO A 29 28.29 -0.07 -48.14
CA PRO A 29 26.90 0.08 -47.75
C PRO A 29 26.41 -1.08 -46.87
N ASP A 30 27.05 -2.25 -46.91
CA ASP A 30 26.68 -3.40 -46.09
C ASP A 30 26.88 -3.11 -44.59
N TRP A 31 27.96 -2.38 -44.24
CA TRP A 31 28.19 -1.93 -42.85
C TRP A 31 27.13 -0.95 -42.42
N ALA A 32 26.77 0.01 -43.27
CA ALA A 32 25.72 0.97 -42.96
C ALA A 32 24.40 0.28 -42.69
N GLN A 33 24.04 -0.73 -43.51
CA GLN A 33 22.84 -1.52 -43.34
C GLN A 33 22.86 -2.35 -42.04
N LEU A 34 24.00 -2.99 -41.74
CA LEU A 34 24.15 -3.78 -40.52
C LEU A 34 23.99 -2.91 -39.26
N LEU A 35 24.64 -1.77 -39.21
CA LEU A 35 24.55 -0.86 -38.06
C LEU A 35 23.14 -0.28 -37.90
N ALA A 36 22.48 0.06 -39.02
CA ALA A 36 21.10 0.52 -39.02
C ALA A 36 20.11 -0.57 -38.51
N ALA A 37 20.43 -1.84 -38.76
CA ALA A 37 19.59 -2.95 -38.22
C ALA A 37 19.84 -3.23 -36.72
N LEU A 38 21.06 -2.93 -36.22
CA LEU A 38 21.38 -3.15 -34.79
C LEU A 38 20.92 -2.01 -33.89
N ALA A 39 20.87 -0.78 -34.37
CA ALA A 39 20.55 0.40 -33.58
C ALA A 39 19.13 0.33 -32.93
N PRO A 40 18.06 -0.11 -33.62
CA PRO A 40 16.75 -0.27 -33.01
C PRO A 40 16.73 -1.30 -31.87
N GLU A 41 17.52 -2.37 -32.00
CA GLU A 41 17.58 -3.40 -30.96
C GLU A 41 18.26 -2.89 -29.69
N LEU A 42 19.34 -2.13 -29.81
CA LEU A 42 19.97 -1.48 -28.66
C LEU A 42 19.05 -0.46 -28.01
N ALA A 43 18.35 0.34 -28.81
CA ALA A 43 17.35 1.28 -28.30
C ALA A 43 16.18 0.58 -27.57
N ARG A 44 15.78 -0.61 -28.05
CA ARG A 44 14.75 -1.43 -27.38
C ARG A 44 15.24 -1.95 -26.03
N VAL A 45 16.45 -2.49 -25.97
CA VAL A 45 17.04 -2.99 -24.71
C VAL A 45 17.15 -1.87 -23.67
N ASP A 46 17.56 -0.67 -24.09
CA ASP A 46 17.65 0.49 -23.22
C ASP A 46 16.26 0.92 -22.70
N ALA A 47 15.26 0.93 -23.58
CA ALA A 47 13.89 1.22 -23.18
C ALA A 47 13.32 0.17 -22.21
N ASP A 48 13.62 -1.10 -22.42
CA ASP A 48 13.24 -2.20 -21.52
C ASP A 48 13.92 -2.05 -20.15
N ALA A 49 15.18 -1.63 -20.12
CA ALA A 49 15.89 -1.35 -18.87
C ALA A 49 15.27 -0.18 -18.08
N GLU A 50 14.87 0.90 -18.76
CA GLU A 50 14.15 2.00 -18.12
C GLU A 50 12.77 1.57 -17.59
N ALA A 51 12.04 0.77 -18.39
CA ALA A 51 10.76 0.22 -17.97
C ALA A 51 10.92 -0.66 -16.72
N LEU A 52 11.98 -1.47 -16.66
CA LEU A 52 12.28 -2.29 -15.49
C LEU A 52 12.52 -1.46 -14.23
N LEU A 53 13.16 -0.29 -14.33
CA LEU A 53 13.33 0.61 -13.17
C LEU A 53 11.99 1.08 -12.61
N LEU A 54 10.98 1.28 -13.44
CA LEU A 54 9.62 1.62 -12.99
C LEU A 54 8.94 0.45 -12.29
N GLU A 55 9.22 -0.77 -12.71
CA GLU A 55 8.69 -1.99 -12.11
C GLU A 55 9.30 -2.32 -10.72
N PHE A 56 10.50 -1.82 -10.41
CA PHE A 56 11.08 -1.89 -9.08
C PHE A 56 10.36 -1.03 -8.04
N ASN A 57 9.55 -0.08 -8.48
CA ASN A 57 8.72 0.70 -7.57
C ASN A 57 7.32 0.07 -7.51
N PRO A 58 6.88 -0.46 -6.35
CA PRO A 58 5.56 -1.07 -6.21
C PRO A 58 4.39 -0.15 -6.60
N ALA A 59 4.57 1.18 -6.47
CA ALA A 59 3.54 2.15 -6.83
C ALA A 59 3.28 2.23 -8.34
N THR A 60 4.27 1.88 -9.16
CA THR A 60 4.18 1.92 -10.63
C THR A 60 4.19 0.53 -11.25
N ALA A 61 4.55 -0.50 -10.50
CA ALA A 61 4.67 -1.87 -10.96
C ALA A 61 3.36 -2.39 -11.59
N THR A 62 3.51 -3.06 -12.71
CA THR A 62 2.41 -3.70 -13.45
C THR A 62 2.75 -5.14 -13.78
N VAL A 63 3.89 -5.36 -14.42
CA VAL A 63 4.36 -6.69 -14.84
C VAL A 63 4.91 -7.46 -13.65
N LEU A 64 5.73 -6.81 -12.80
CA LEU A 64 6.33 -7.42 -11.61
C LEU A 64 5.43 -7.34 -10.36
N LEU A 65 4.22 -6.78 -10.46
CA LEU A 65 3.30 -6.72 -9.32
C LEU A 65 2.99 -8.11 -8.73
N PRO A 66 2.73 -9.17 -9.53
CA PRO A 66 2.55 -10.52 -8.99
C PRO A 66 3.77 -11.05 -8.23
N ASP A 67 4.98 -10.69 -8.67
CA ASP A 67 6.22 -11.10 -7.99
C ASP A 67 6.37 -10.37 -6.64
N TRP A 68 6.01 -9.08 -6.58
CA TRP A 68 5.91 -8.33 -5.33
C TRP A 68 4.90 -8.96 -4.36
N GLU A 69 3.74 -9.33 -4.86
CA GLU A 69 2.71 -10.01 -4.06
C GLU A 69 3.20 -11.36 -3.53
N ALA A 70 3.80 -12.17 -4.39
CA ALA A 70 4.36 -13.48 -4.00
C ALA A 70 5.46 -13.34 -2.93
N TYR A 71 6.36 -12.35 -3.09
CA TYR A 71 7.42 -12.06 -2.12
C TYR A 71 6.87 -11.67 -0.74
N LEU A 72 5.78 -10.92 -0.70
CA LEU A 72 5.14 -10.43 0.53
C LEU A 72 4.10 -11.38 1.11
N GLY A 73 3.82 -12.50 0.44
CA GLY A 73 2.78 -13.46 0.83
C GLY A 73 1.36 -12.87 0.70
N LEU A 74 1.13 -12.10 -0.34
CA LEU A 74 -0.17 -11.53 -0.69
C LEU A 74 -0.86 -12.37 -1.78
N PRO A 75 -2.20 -12.48 -1.77
CA PRO A 75 -3.11 -11.99 -0.75
C PRO A 75 -2.97 -12.74 0.57
N ASP A 76 -2.92 -12.00 1.68
CA ASP A 76 -2.90 -12.59 3.03
C ASP A 76 -4.32 -12.92 3.52
N ALA A 77 -4.42 -13.53 4.72
CA ALA A 77 -5.70 -13.93 5.31
C ALA A 77 -6.68 -12.76 5.51
N CYS A 78 -6.16 -11.53 5.61
CA CYS A 78 -6.95 -10.31 5.82
C CYS A 78 -7.32 -9.61 4.50
N THR A 79 -6.85 -10.11 3.38
CA THR A 79 -7.11 -9.53 2.05
C THR A 79 -8.27 -10.26 1.38
N VAL A 80 -9.29 -9.52 0.94
CA VAL A 80 -10.41 -10.09 0.19
C VAL A 80 -9.96 -10.39 -1.24
N SER A 81 -9.74 -11.66 -1.54
CA SER A 81 -9.28 -12.09 -2.87
C SER A 81 -10.31 -11.83 -3.96
N GLY A 82 -9.87 -11.40 -5.13
CA GLY A 82 -10.65 -11.37 -6.37
C GLY A 82 -11.47 -10.10 -6.61
N SER A 83 -11.48 -9.13 -5.70
CA SER A 83 -12.23 -7.86 -5.85
C SER A 83 -11.34 -6.61 -5.95
N GLN A 84 -10.01 -6.77 -5.94
CA GLN A 84 -9.09 -5.65 -5.94
C GLN A 84 -8.76 -5.17 -7.35
N THR A 85 -8.83 -3.86 -7.55
CA THR A 85 -8.30 -3.18 -8.73
C THR A 85 -6.77 -3.21 -8.72
N LEU A 86 -6.13 -2.94 -9.87
CA LEU A 86 -4.67 -2.84 -9.97
C LEU A 86 -4.09 -1.86 -8.95
N GLU A 87 -4.76 -0.73 -8.75
CA GLU A 87 -4.33 0.31 -7.81
C GLU A 87 -4.45 -0.14 -6.35
N GLU A 88 -5.53 -0.83 -6.00
CA GLU A 88 -5.71 -1.41 -4.67
C GLU A 88 -4.65 -2.50 -4.38
N ARG A 89 -4.28 -3.31 -5.37
CA ARG A 89 -3.21 -4.30 -5.24
C ARG A 89 -1.85 -3.63 -4.98
N ARG A 90 -1.51 -2.59 -5.76
CA ARG A 90 -0.29 -1.79 -5.53
C ARG A 90 -0.27 -1.19 -4.13
N GLN A 91 -1.39 -0.60 -3.71
CA GLN A 91 -1.52 -0.03 -2.38
C GLN A 91 -1.34 -1.08 -1.28
N THR A 92 -1.90 -2.28 -1.45
CA THR A 92 -1.72 -3.39 -0.52
C THR A 92 -0.26 -3.81 -0.38
N VAL A 93 0.49 -3.86 -1.48
CA VAL A 93 1.94 -4.13 -1.48
C VAL A 93 2.69 -3.02 -0.72
N ILE A 94 2.40 -1.76 -1.00
CA ILE A 94 3.03 -0.61 -0.32
C ILE A 94 2.72 -0.64 1.18
N ASP A 95 1.47 -0.88 1.55
CA ASP A 95 1.04 -0.95 2.94
C ASP A 95 1.77 -2.07 3.69
N LYS A 96 1.95 -3.24 3.06
CA LYS A 96 2.70 -4.35 3.63
C LYS A 96 4.18 -4.04 3.80
N LEU A 97 4.82 -3.40 2.81
CA LEU A 97 6.22 -2.98 2.86
C LEU A 97 6.47 -1.90 3.93
N THR A 98 5.50 -1.01 4.13
CA THR A 98 5.62 0.11 5.07
C THR A 98 5.03 -0.18 6.45
N ALA A 99 4.45 -1.38 6.64
CA ALA A 99 3.92 -1.79 7.92
C ALA A 99 5.04 -1.93 8.95
N SER A 100 5.09 -1.01 9.89
CA SER A 100 6.12 -1.00 10.95
C SER A 100 5.62 -1.61 12.27
N GLY A 101 4.29 -1.83 12.39
CA GLY A 101 3.65 -2.15 13.65
C GLY A 101 3.91 -1.05 14.70
N ALA A 102 2.92 -0.62 15.41
CA ALA A 102 3.11 0.31 16.52
C ALA A 102 1.94 0.22 17.50
N PRO A 103 2.20 0.28 18.82
CA PRO A 103 1.13 0.23 19.82
C PRO A 103 0.32 1.54 19.93
N GLN A 104 0.65 2.55 19.12
CA GLN A 104 0.03 3.86 19.18
C GLN A 104 -1.36 3.87 18.52
N LEU A 105 -2.34 4.51 19.14
CA LEU A 105 -3.70 4.67 18.59
C LEU A 105 -3.73 5.31 17.20
N SER A 106 -2.78 6.22 16.94
CA SER A 106 -2.63 6.85 15.62
C SER A 106 -2.27 5.87 14.51
N TYR A 107 -1.58 4.78 14.84
CA TYR A 107 -1.26 3.70 13.89
C TYR A 107 -2.56 3.01 13.42
N TYR A 108 -3.40 2.57 14.33
CA TYR A 108 -4.65 1.88 14.01
C TYR A 108 -5.65 2.78 13.29
N ARG A 109 -5.69 4.09 13.63
CA ARG A 109 -6.50 5.06 12.87
C ARG A 109 -6.01 5.21 11.43
N ARG A 110 -4.70 5.27 11.20
CA ARG A 110 -4.13 5.30 9.85
C ARG A 110 -4.42 4.01 9.08
N LEU A 111 -4.31 2.85 9.75
CA LEU A 111 -4.64 1.56 9.16
C LEU A 111 -6.09 1.54 8.64
N ALA A 112 -7.05 1.98 9.45
CA ALA A 112 -8.44 2.10 9.03
C ALA A 112 -8.62 3.09 7.88
N THR A 113 -7.95 4.25 7.95
CA THR A 113 -8.03 5.28 6.88
C THR A 113 -7.53 4.75 5.54
N ARG A 114 -6.49 3.92 5.50
CA ARG A 114 -6.00 3.27 4.27
C ARG A 114 -7.03 2.34 3.65
N LEU A 115 -7.84 1.67 4.48
CA LEU A 115 -8.97 0.85 4.02
C LEU A 115 -10.22 1.69 3.65
N GLY A 116 -10.11 3.02 3.77
CA GLY A 116 -11.21 3.95 3.51
C GLY A 116 -12.27 3.99 4.61
N LEU A 117 -11.89 3.61 5.83
CA LEU A 117 -12.75 3.62 7.01
C LEU A 117 -12.23 4.65 8.03
N THR A 118 -13.15 5.31 8.72
CA THR A 118 -12.82 6.16 9.88
C THR A 118 -13.24 5.42 11.14
N ILE A 119 -12.32 5.27 12.09
CA ILE A 119 -12.62 4.62 13.38
C ILE A 119 -12.36 5.57 14.54
N GLU A 120 -13.16 5.41 15.58
CA GLU A 120 -12.91 5.95 16.91
C GLU A 120 -12.40 4.83 17.81
N ILE A 121 -11.36 5.12 18.59
CA ILE A 121 -10.78 4.13 19.51
C ILE A 121 -11.07 4.60 20.92
N GLU A 122 -11.66 3.69 21.70
CA GLU A 122 -11.97 3.88 23.10
C GLU A 122 -11.17 2.90 23.94
N GLU A 123 -10.44 3.44 24.91
CA GLU A 123 -9.68 2.69 25.91
C GLU A 123 -10.38 2.78 27.25
N TYR A 124 -10.44 1.69 27.97
CA TYR A 124 -11.05 1.65 29.29
C TYR A 124 -9.98 1.80 30.36
N ARG A 125 -10.25 2.66 31.33
CA ARG A 125 -9.35 2.88 32.48
C ARG A 125 -10.08 2.57 33.77
N PRO A 126 -9.43 1.86 34.71
CA PRO A 126 -10.03 1.60 36.02
C PRO A 126 -10.23 2.93 36.77
N ALA A 127 -11.27 2.95 37.60
CA ALA A 127 -11.55 4.11 38.46
C ALA A 127 -10.35 4.40 39.37
N ARG A 128 -9.90 5.65 39.43
CA ARG A 128 -8.77 6.09 40.25
C ARG A 128 -9.22 7.14 41.25
N VAL A 129 -8.68 7.07 42.46
CA VAL A 129 -8.92 8.07 43.49
C VAL A 129 -8.46 9.46 43.00
N GLY A 130 -9.33 10.45 43.15
CA GLY A 130 -9.09 11.83 42.69
C GLY A 130 -9.44 12.12 41.22
N VAL A 131 -9.87 11.10 40.43
CA VAL A 131 -10.31 11.26 39.06
C VAL A 131 -11.73 10.74 38.85
N ALA A 132 -12.08 9.61 39.51
CA ALA A 132 -13.40 9.00 39.41
C ALA A 132 -14.46 9.79 40.18
N ALA A 133 -15.61 10.03 39.56
CA ALA A 133 -16.80 10.65 40.15
C ALA A 133 -17.85 9.61 40.48
N THR A 134 -18.84 10.03 41.29
CA THR A 134 -20.00 9.16 41.60
C THR A 134 -20.81 8.95 40.32
N GLY A 135 -20.99 7.66 39.95
CA GLY A 135 -21.70 7.26 38.74
C GLY A 135 -20.74 6.75 37.62
N ASP A 136 -19.44 6.92 37.76
CA ASP A 136 -18.47 6.35 36.83
C ASP A 136 -18.41 4.82 36.89
N PHE A 137 -18.19 4.20 35.77
CA PHE A 137 -18.01 2.76 35.70
C PHE A 137 -16.72 2.32 36.39
N LEU A 138 -16.88 1.32 37.29
CA LEU A 138 -15.75 0.64 37.92
C LEU A 138 -15.29 -0.51 37.01
N TYR A 139 -14.39 -0.22 36.08
CA TYR A 139 -13.84 -1.25 35.23
C TYR A 139 -12.94 -2.18 36.06
N GLY A 140 -13.18 -3.50 35.96
CA GLY A 140 -12.37 -4.52 36.63
C GLY A 140 -10.96 -4.66 36.00
N ASP A 141 -10.15 -5.58 36.52
CA ASP A 141 -8.73 -5.74 36.18
C ASP A 141 -8.46 -6.10 34.72
N GLY A 142 -9.40 -6.69 33.99
CA GLY A 142 -9.28 -7.04 32.57
C GLY A 142 -9.51 -5.86 31.61
N TRP A 143 -10.26 -4.84 32.00
CA TRP A 143 -10.66 -3.76 31.13
C TRP A 143 -9.52 -2.85 30.63
N PRO A 144 -8.46 -2.59 31.39
CA PRO A 144 -7.33 -1.80 30.88
C PRO A 144 -6.62 -2.42 29.68
N TRP A 145 -6.79 -3.71 29.47
CA TRP A 145 -6.20 -4.48 28.38
C TRP A 145 -7.16 -4.64 27.18
N SER A 146 -8.39 -4.16 27.32
CA SER A 146 -9.42 -4.21 26.28
C SER A 146 -9.65 -2.83 25.70
N TRP A 147 -9.81 -2.74 24.39
CA TRP A 147 -10.13 -1.49 23.71
C TRP A 147 -11.09 -1.75 22.56
N VAL A 148 -11.88 -0.75 22.23
CA VAL A 148 -12.91 -0.84 21.19
C VAL A 148 -12.55 0.08 20.03
N ALA A 149 -12.55 -0.46 18.83
CA ALA A 149 -12.46 0.29 17.58
C ALA A 149 -13.88 0.43 16.99
N SER A 150 -14.45 1.61 17.07
CA SER A 150 -15.79 1.89 16.59
C SER A 150 -15.77 2.39 15.15
N ALA A 151 -16.33 1.61 14.23
CA ALA A 151 -16.52 1.96 12.84
C ALA A 151 -17.95 2.47 12.56
N PRO A 152 -18.19 3.26 11.50
CA PRO A 152 -19.53 3.67 11.11
C PRO A 152 -20.44 2.47 10.83
N LEU A 153 -21.72 2.58 11.18
CA LEU A 153 -22.69 1.49 10.94
C LEU A 153 -22.78 1.08 9.46
N ALA A 154 -22.60 2.02 8.55
CA ALA A 154 -22.58 1.76 7.11
C ALA A 154 -21.44 0.82 6.65
N ALA A 155 -20.40 0.66 7.46
CA ALA A 155 -19.31 -0.27 7.18
C ALA A 155 -19.64 -1.72 7.55
N TYR A 156 -20.66 -1.95 8.36
CA TYR A 156 -21.04 -3.28 8.81
C TYR A 156 -21.31 -4.23 7.64
N GLY A 157 -20.74 -5.42 7.69
CA GLY A 157 -20.90 -6.44 6.65
C GLY A 157 -20.13 -6.18 5.35
N THR A 158 -19.37 -5.10 5.26
CA THR A 158 -18.52 -4.84 4.08
C THR A 158 -17.21 -5.62 4.13
N ALA A 159 -16.67 -5.95 2.96
CA ALA A 159 -15.36 -6.61 2.83
C ALA A 159 -14.23 -5.78 3.48
N LYS A 160 -14.32 -4.45 3.44
CA LYS A 160 -13.37 -3.54 4.07
C LYS A 160 -13.38 -3.64 5.60
N ALA A 161 -14.58 -3.77 6.18
CA ALA A 161 -14.73 -3.96 7.62
C ALA A 161 -14.18 -5.32 8.08
N ALA A 162 -14.41 -6.39 7.32
CA ALA A 162 -13.84 -7.70 7.61
C ALA A 162 -12.29 -7.69 7.50
N SER A 163 -11.74 -7.00 6.51
CA SER A 163 -10.29 -6.80 6.38
C SER A 163 -9.71 -5.98 7.54
N LEU A 164 -10.42 -4.93 7.98
CA LEU A 164 -10.02 -4.13 9.14
C LEU A 164 -10.00 -4.97 10.42
N ASP A 165 -11.06 -5.74 10.67
CA ASP A 165 -11.16 -6.64 11.83
C ASP A 165 -9.97 -7.61 11.87
N CYS A 166 -9.75 -8.32 10.77
CA CYS A 166 -8.64 -9.25 10.65
C CYS A 166 -7.29 -8.59 10.94
N ARG A 167 -7.04 -7.38 10.40
CA ARG A 167 -5.77 -6.66 10.61
C ARG A 167 -5.63 -6.15 12.04
N LEU A 168 -6.71 -5.64 12.64
CA LEU A 168 -6.69 -5.20 14.04
C LEU A 168 -6.39 -6.37 14.98
N GLN A 169 -6.99 -7.55 14.75
CA GLN A 169 -6.71 -8.76 15.52
C GLN A 169 -5.25 -9.23 15.36
N LEU A 170 -4.70 -9.12 14.14
CA LEU A 170 -3.34 -9.58 13.84
C LEU A 170 -2.25 -8.61 14.36
N GLU A 171 -2.54 -7.31 14.34
CA GLU A 171 -1.55 -6.26 14.63
C GLU A 171 -1.72 -5.64 16.03
N ALA A 172 -2.79 -5.99 16.76
CA ALA A 172 -2.95 -5.58 18.16
C ALA A 172 -1.82 -6.13 19.03
N PRO A 173 -1.41 -5.40 20.09
CA PRO A 173 -0.45 -5.94 21.05
C PRO A 173 -0.97 -7.25 21.67
N GLU A 174 -0.14 -8.29 21.74
CA GLU A 174 -0.53 -9.66 22.15
C GLU A 174 -1.23 -9.75 23.52
N TYR A 175 -0.97 -8.77 24.39
CA TYR A 175 -1.57 -8.70 25.72
C TYR A 175 -2.86 -7.84 25.77
N THR A 176 -3.41 -7.46 24.63
CA THR A 176 -4.64 -6.66 24.56
C THR A 176 -5.71 -7.34 23.72
N ASP A 177 -6.96 -7.14 24.11
CA ASP A 177 -8.13 -7.57 23.37
C ASP A 177 -8.73 -6.39 22.61
N VAL A 178 -8.88 -6.53 21.28
CA VAL A 178 -9.56 -5.55 20.46
C VAL A 178 -10.93 -6.04 20.02
N VAL A 179 -11.93 -5.20 20.21
CA VAL A 179 -13.31 -5.45 19.77
C VAL A 179 -13.69 -4.40 18.74
N ILE A 180 -14.24 -4.82 17.59
CA ILE A 180 -14.81 -3.89 16.64
C ILE A 180 -16.29 -3.67 16.93
N GLY A 181 -16.64 -2.42 17.21
CA GLY A 181 -18.01 -1.95 17.35
C GLY A 181 -18.47 -1.22 16.09
N TYR A 182 -19.75 -1.32 15.77
CA TYR A 182 -20.35 -0.59 14.65
C TYR A 182 -21.44 0.35 15.16
N GLY A 183 -21.37 1.63 14.75
CA GLY A 183 -22.38 2.61 15.11
C GLY A 183 -22.30 3.17 16.54
N HIS A 184 -21.31 2.78 17.34
CA HIS A 184 -21.18 3.21 18.73
C HIS A 184 -21.00 4.72 18.89
N ALA A 185 -20.22 5.35 18.01
CA ALA A 185 -20.07 6.81 17.99
C ALA A 185 -21.38 7.54 17.68
N GLN A 186 -22.22 6.96 16.82
CA GLN A 186 -23.54 7.50 16.48
C GLN A 186 -24.52 7.39 17.65
N VAL A 187 -24.47 6.29 18.38
CA VAL A 187 -25.30 6.10 19.59
C VAL A 187 -24.87 7.10 20.68
N LYS A 188 -23.56 7.29 20.91
CA LYS A 188 -23.08 8.31 21.85
C LYS A 188 -23.51 9.73 21.47
N ALA A 189 -23.44 10.10 20.18
CA ALA A 189 -23.86 11.40 19.71
C ALA A 189 -25.37 11.63 19.93
N ILE A 190 -26.19 10.61 19.69
CA ILE A 190 -27.65 10.68 19.94
C ILE A 190 -27.93 10.80 21.43
N THR A 191 -27.25 10.03 22.30
CA THR A 191 -27.43 10.10 23.75
C THR A 191 -27.07 11.49 24.30
N ALA A 192 -25.94 12.05 23.85
CA ALA A 192 -25.54 13.40 24.25
C ALA A 192 -26.54 14.47 23.83
N GLN A 193 -27.15 14.35 22.63
CA GLN A 193 -28.19 15.27 22.18
C GLN A 193 -29.51 15.15 22.99
N VAL A 194 -29.81 13.95 23.44
CA VAL A 194 -31.01 13.71 24.32
C VAL A 194 -30.77 14.32 25.70
N ASP A 195 -29.57 14.16 26.27
CA ASP A 195 -29.20 14.72 27.57
C ASP A 195 -29.19 16.26 27.61
N GLU A 196 -28.97 16.91 26.45
CA GLU A 196 -29.04 18.37 26.28
C GLU A 196 -30.51 18.89 26.20
N LEU A 197 -31.46 18.01 25.92
CA LEU A 197 -32.89 18.36 25.76
C LEU A 197 -33.73 18.22 27.05
N PHE A 198 -33.17 17.62 28.10
CA PHE A 198 -33.78 17.41 29.39
C PHE A 198 -32.93 17.97 30.53
#